data_9c930ad7ad293e496a91bb919542339b
#
_entry.id   9c930ad7ad293e496a91bb919542339b
#
_cell.length_a   1.000
_cell.length_b   1.000
_cell.length_c   1.000
_cell.angle_alpha   90.00
_cell.angle_beta   90.00
_cell.angle_gamma   90.00
#
_symmetry.space_group_name_H-M   'P 1'
#
loop_
_entity.id
_entity.type
_entity.pdbx_description
1 polymer ?
#
loop_
_entity_poly.entity_id
_entity_poly.type
_entity_poly.pdbx_seq_one_letter_code
_entity_poly.pdbx_strand_id
1 'polypeptide(L)'
;MLAADFKPTPGARVIRSDVLRKRLFDVAPETRLPPSAYDDATTARVYAALQDQAAATLAGGYTAIVDAAFLRAEERERIATTAAQSRVPFVGLWLEAPPEILAARIGARTGDASDADLAVLKLQLGLETGAITWQRVDASFDVARNADSARALIDTTRGSPRASA
;
A
#
# COMPACT_ATOMS: atom_id res chain seq x y z
N MET A 1 -11.19 11.20 2.45
CA MET A 1 -9.95 10.51 2.05
C MET A 1 -8.98 10.53 3.23
N LEU A 2 -8.44 9.36 3.62
CA LEU A 2 -7.56 9.22 4.81
C LEU A 2 -6.35 10.17 4.84
N ALA A 3 -5.74 10.46 3.69
CA ALA A 3 -4.49 11.22 3.63
C ALA A 3 -4.60 12.68 4.14
N ALA A 4 -5.75 13.31 3.95
CA ALA A 4 -5.97 14.70 4.38
C ALA A 4 -6.12 14.85 5.91
N ASP A 5 -6.45 13.77 6.61
CA ASP A 5 -6.71 13.79 8.05
C ASP A 5 -5.45 13.66 8.90
N PHE A 6 -4.31 13.39 8.28
CA PHE A 6 -3.03 13.26 8.99
C PHE A 6 -2.33 14.60 9.18
N LYS A 7 -1.73 14.78 10.36
CA LYS A 7 -0.86 15.93 10.65
C LYS A 7 0.60 15.55 10.43
N PRO A 8 1.50 16.50 10.10
CA PRO A 8 1.21 17.91 9.89
C PRO A 8 0.47 18.21 8.59
N THR A 9 -0.20 19.39 8.54
CA THR A 9 -0.77 19.90 7.29
C THR A 9 0.32 20.03 6.22
N PRO A 10 0.08 19.60 4.95
CA PRO A 10 -1.23 19.36 4.30
C PRO A 10 -1.75 17.91 4.41
N GLY A 11 -1.29 17.08 5.33
CA GLY A 11 -1.71 15.68 5.50
C GLY A 11 -0.61 14.67 5.16
N ALA A 12 -0.98 13.42 4.86
CA ALA A 12 -0.04 12.39 4.49
C ALA A 12 0.25 12.39 2.99
N ARG A 13 1.49 12.11 2.63
CA ARG A 13 1.86 11.81 1.24
C ARG A 13 1.49 10.37 0.91
N VAL A 14 0.68 10.19 -0.14
CA VAL A 14 0.37 8.87 -0.68
C VAL A 14 1.40 8.48 -1.74
N ILE A 15 1.99 7.30 -1.59
CA ILE A 15 3.02 6.74 -2.47
C ILE A 15 2.49 5.41 -2.96
N ARG A 16 2.16 5.32 -4.27
CA ARG A 16 1.54 4.13 -4.88
C ARG A 16 2.55 3.40 -5.76
N SER A 17 2.65 2.07 -5.58
CA SER A 17 3.50 1.20 -6.40
C SER A 17 3.18 1.29 -7.89
N ASP A 18 1.89 1.33 -8.26
CA ASP A 18 1.46 1.43 -9.65
C ASP A 18 1.93 2.73 -10.30
N VAL A 19 1.80 3.87 -9.61
CA VAL A 19 2.28 5.17 -10.09
C VAL A 19 3.81 5.17 -10.25
N LEU A 20 4.54 4.58 -9.31
CA LEU A 20 6.00 4.49 -9.42
C LEU A 20 6.42 3.61 -10.58
N ARG A 21 5.72 2.50 -10.81
CA ARG A 21 5.97 1.63 -11.97
C ARG A 21 5.79 2.40 -13.27
N LYS A 22 4.69 3.15 -13.45
CA LYS A 22 4.46 3.99 -14.64
C LYS A 22 5.59 5.00 -14.85
N ARG A 23 6.06 5.63 -13.77
CA ARG A 23 7.21 6.57 -13.83
C ARG A 23 8.52 5.91 -14.25
N LEU A 24 8.76 4.65 -13.86
CA LEU A 24 9.95 3.92 -14.30
C LEU A 24 9.97 3.66 -15.82
N PHE A 25 8.80 3.66 -16.46
CA PHE A 25 8.63 3.50 -17.91
C PHE A 25 8.33 4.82 -18.63
N ASP A 26 8.40 5.94 -17.91
CA ASP A 26 8.15 7.29 -18.45
C ASP A 26 6.79 7.40 -19.18
N VAL A 27 5.75 6.83 -18.59
CA VAL A 27 4.38 6.87 -19.14
C VAL A 27 3.40 7.50 -18.18
N ALA A 28 2.27 7.99 -18.69
CA ALA A 28 1.18 8.51 -17.88
C ALA A 28 0.59 7.42 -16.96
N PRO A 29 0.07 7.77 -15.77
CA PRO A 29 -0.45 6.80 -14.81
C PRO A 29 -1.50 5.85 -15.38
N GLU A 30 -2.32 6.30 -16.33
CA GLU A 30 -3.41 5.55 -16.93
C GLU A 30 -2.97 4.66 -18.11
N THR A 31 -1.72 4.78 -18.54
CA THR A 31 -1.17 3.98 -19.65
C THR A 31 -0.93 2.55 -19.21
N ARG A 32 -1.59 1.58 -19.84
CA ARG A 32 -1.36 0.16 -19.55
C ARG A 32 0.06 -0.26 -19.95
N LEU A 33 0.74 -0.95 -19.05
CA LEU A 33 2.08 -1.48 -19.28
C LEU A 33 2.03 -2.93 -19.81
N PRO A 34 3.04 -3.35 -20.59
CA PRO A 34 3.16 -4.74 -21.02
C PRO A 34 3.48 -5.65 -19.83
N PRO A 35 3.18 -6.97 -19.91
CA PRO A 35 3.48 -7.94 -18.85
C PRO A 35 4.95 -7.95 -18.39
N SER A 36 5.90 -7.67 -19.30
CA SER A 36 7.34 -7.57 -18.98
C SER A 36 7.68 -6.48 -17.98
N ALA A 37 6.81 -5.47 -17.81
CA ALA A 37 6.98 -4.44 -16.79
C ALA A 37 6.70 -4.93 -15.36
N TYR A 38 6.26 -6.17 -15.20
CA TYR A 38 5.89 -6.79 -13.92
C TYR A 38 6.81 -7.95 -13.53
N ASP A 39 7.97 -8.07 -14.19
CA ASP A 39 9.01 -9.03 -13.80
C ASP A 39 9.56 -8.74 -12.39
N ASP A 40 10.27 -9.73 -11.82
CA ASP A 40 10.82 -9.62 -10.48
C ASP A 40 11.83 -8.49 -10.33
N ALA A 41 12.67 -8.25 -11.35
CA ALA A 41 13.67 -7.20 -11.31
C ALA A 41 13.03 -5.80 -11.30
N THR A 42 12.05 -5.57 -12.16
CA THR A 42 11.29 -4.32 -12.19
C THR A 42 10.49 -4.14 -10.89
N THR A 43 9.88 -5.20 -10.39
CA THR A 43 9.14 -5.17 -9.13
C THR A 43 10.06 -4.81 -7.97
N ALA A 44 11.26 -5.39 -7.87
CA ALA A 44 12.24 -5.03 -6.85
C ALA A 44 12.62 -3.54 -6.91
N ARG A 45 12.80 -2.98 -8.12
CA ARG A 45 13.08 -1.54 -8.31
C ARG A 45 11.91 -0.67 -7.83
N VAL A 46 10.67 -1.06 -8.10
CA VAL A 46 9.47 -0.34 -7.64
C VAL A 46 9.42 -0.31 -6.12
N TYR A 47 9.65 -1.46 -5.46
CA TYR A 47 9.63 -1.52 -3.99
C TYR A 47 10.80 -0.78 -3.35
N ALA A 48 11.98 -0.77 -3.96
CA ALA A 48 13.08 0.09 -3.53
C ALA A 48 12.69 1.58 -3.60
N ALA A 49 12.10 2.01 -4.72
CA ALA A 49 11.64 3.38 -4.87
C ALA A 49 10.51 3.76 -3.90
N LEU A 50 9.63 2.80 -3.52
CA LEU A 50 8.63 3.01 -2.45
C LEU A 50 9.32 3.32 -1.12
N GLN A 51 10.35 2.54 -0.74
CA GLN A 51 11.10 2.71 0.50
C GLN A 51 11.84 4.06 0.52
N ASP A 52 12.53 4.41 -0.56
CA ASP A 52 13.25 5.67 -0.70
C ASP A 52 12.31 6.87 -0.57
N GLN A 53 11.15 6.85 -1.24
CA GLN A 53 10.18 7.93 -1.15
C GLN A 53 9.50 8.01 0.22
N ALA A 54 9.25 6.87 0.86
CA ALA A 54 8.75 6.83 2.23
C ALA A 54 9.77 7.45 3.19
N ALA A 55 11.03 7.02 3.14
CA ALA A 55 12.13 7.57 3.96
C ALA A 55 12.29 9.07 3.77
N ALA A 56 12.31 9.55 2.52
CA ALA A 56 12.41 10.98 2.22
C ALA A 56 11.21 11.78 2.75
N THR A 57 9.99 11.21 2.67
CA THR A 57 8.77 11.83 3.22
C THR A 57 8.86 11.95 4.74
N LEU A 58 9.29 10.88 5.40
CA LEU A 58 9.45 10.83 6.86
C LEU A 58 10.57 11.77 7.33
N ALA A 59 11.70 11.83 6.62
CA ALA A 59 12.78 12.77 6.91
C ALA A 59 12.35 14.24 6.80
N GLY A 60 11.39 14.54 5.91
CA GLY A 60 10.75 15.86 5.82
C GLY A 60 9.73 16.15 6.94
N GLY A 61 9.53 15.23 7.88
CA GLY A 61 8.58 15.38 8.98
C GLY A 61 7.12 15.11 8.62
N TYR A 62 6.85 14.53 7.45
CA TYR A 62 5.50 14.23 6.98
C TYR A 62 5.12 12.77 7.19
N THR A 63 3.83 12.49 7.30
CA THR A 63 3.29 11.13 7.31
C THR A 63 3.33 10.55 5.89
N ALA A 64 3.78 9.30 5.75
CA ALA A 64 3.73 8.55 4.50
C ALA A 64 2.63 7.48 4.55
N ILE A 65 1.81 7.39 3.51
CA ILE A 65 0.91 6.27 3.24
C ILE A 65 1.46 5.55 2.02
N VAL A 66 1.88 4.30 2.19
CA VAL A 66 2.45 3.49 1.11
C VAL A 66 1.41 2.47 0.66
N ASP A 67 1.01 2.56 -0.61
CA ASP A 67 -0.02 1.73 -1.24
C ASP A 67 0.62 0.77 -2.25
N ALA A 68 0.61 -0.53 -1.92
CA ALA A 68 1.11 -1.60 -2.75
C ALA A 68 0.47 -2.94 -2.34
N ALA A 69 0.63 -3.97 -3.15
CA ALA A 69 0.08 -5.29 -2.85
C ALA A 69 0.76 -5.99 -1.66
N PHE A 70 2.06 -5.75 -1.42
CA PHE A 70 2.85 -6.32 -0.31
C PHE A 70 2.67 -7.83 -0.12
N LEU A 71 2.63 -8.57 -1.23
CA LEU A 71 2.35 -10.01 -1.21
C LEU A 71 3.47 -10.82 -0.55
N ARG A 72 4.72 -10.38 -0.67
CA ARG A 72 5.89 -11.07 -0.09
C ARG A 72 6.17 -10.58 1.33
N ALA A 73 6.54 -11.50 2.22
CA ALA A 73 6.87 -11.15 3.61
C ALA A 73 8.02 -10.14 3.69
N GLU A 74 9.04 -10.31 2.85
CA GLU A 74 10.22 -9.43 2.81
C GLU A 74 9.85 -7.99 2.43
N GLU A 75 8.84 -7.79 1.56
CA GLU A 75 8.36 -6.46 1.19
C GLU A 75 7.74 -5.74 2.40
N ARG A 76 6.93 -6.49 3.20
CA ARG A 76 6.31 -6.00 4.43
C ARG A 76 7.33 -5.68 5.51
N GLU A 77 8.34 -6.51 5.67
CA GLU A 77 9.42 -6.31 6.65
C GLU A 77 10.27 -5.09 6.28
N ARG A 78 10.61 -4.92 5.00
CA ARG A 78 11.43 -3.79 4.54
C ARG A 78 10.74 -2.46 4.77
N ILE A 79 9.45 -2.33 4.47
CA ILE A 79 8.74 -1.06 4.70
C ILE A 79 8.57 -0.76 6.19
N ALA A 80 8.35 -1.79 7.02
CA ALA A 80 8.34 -1.62 8.49
C ALA A 80 9.72 -1.18 9.01
N THR A 81 10.80 -1.76 8.47
CA THR A 81 12.19 -1.37 8.79
C THR A 81 12.46 0.09 8.42
N THR A 82 11.95 0.57 7.29
CA THR A 82 12.06 1.99 6.88
C THR A 82 11.46 2.93 7.94
N ALA A 83 10.30 2.59 8.49
CA ALA A 83 9.69 3.36 9.57
C ALA A 83 10.51 3.30 10.87
N ALA A 84 11.01 2.11 11.23
CA ALA A 84 11.86 1.92 12.42
C ALA A 84 13.15 2.74 12.33
N GLN A 85 13.83 2.71 11.20
CA GLN A 85 15.04 3.52 10.94
C GLN A 85 14.76 5.02 11.00
N SER A 86 13.58 5.43 10.57
CA SER A 86 13.10 6.82 10.67
C SER A 86 12.60 7.17 12.09
N ARG A 87 12.57 6.22 13.02
CA ARG A 87 12.10 6.37 14.42
C ARG A 87 10.65 6.86 14.51
N VAL A 88 9.79 6.45 13.59
CA VAL A 88 8.36 6.79 13.57
C VAL A 88 7.50 5.55 13.81
N PRO A 89 6.26 5.72 14.32
CA PRO A 89 5.30 4.63 14.40
C PRO A 89 4.98 4.04 13.04
N PHE A 90 4.80 2.72 12.98
CA PHE A 90 4.37 2.00 11.78
C PHE A 90 3.03 1.30 12.03
N VAL A 91 2.13 1.37 11.07
CA VAL A 91 0.88 0.61 11.05
C VAL A 91 0.76 -0.07 9.70
N GLY A 92 0.85 -1.40 9.69
CA GLY A 92 0.55 -2.21 8.51
C GLY A 92 -0.91 -2.60 8.50
N LEU A 93 -1.61 -2.29 7.41
CA LEU A 93 -3.01 -2.67 7.18
C LEU A 93 -3.08 -3.65 6.01
N TRP A 94 -3.67 -4.82 6.26
CA TRP A 94 -3.91 -5.84 5.26
C TRP A 94 -5.40 -5.84 4.90
N LEU A 95 -5.73 -5.34 3.71
CA LEU A 95 -7.11 -5.22 3.24
C LEU A 95 -7.55 -6.54 2.60
N GLU A 96 -8.67 -7.09 3.07
CA GLU A 96 -9.26 -8.34 2.57
C GLU A 96 -10.69 -8.12 2.13
N ALA A 97 -11.08 -8.76 1.04
CA ALA A 97 -12.48 -8.86 0.63
C ALA A 97 -12.70 -10.20 -0.10
N PRO A 98 -13.92 -10.73 -0.13
CA PRO A 98 -14.26 -11.89 -0.93
C PRO A 98 -13.85 -11.74 -2.39
N PRO A 99 -13.39 -12.82 -3.05
CA PRO A 99 -12.91 -12.75 -4.44
C PRO A 99 -13.91 -12.14 -5.42
N GLU A 100 -15.19 -12.38 -5.24
CA GLU A 100 -16.27 -11.82 -6.06
C GLU A 100 -16.38 -10.30 -5.93
N ILE A 101 -16.16 -9.74 -4.73
CA ILE A 101 -16.15 -8.29 -4.52
C ILE A 101 -14.90 -7.66 -5.16
N LEU A 102 -13.73 -8.32 -5.02
CA LEU A 102 -12.50 -7.86 -5.67
C LEU A 102 -12.66 -7.87 -7.19
N ALA A 103 -13.22 -8.94 -7.75
CA ALA A 103 -13.49 -9.06 -9.19
C ALA A 103 -14.45 -7.97 -9.69
N ALA A 104 -15.54 -7.72 -8.98
CA ALA A 104 -16.51 -6.67 -9.32
C ALA A 104 -15.85 -5.28 -9.31
N ARG A 105 -15.01 -4.98 -8.32
CA ARG A 105 -14.29 -3.71 -8.22
C ARG A 105 -13.27 -3.52 -9.34
N ILE A 106 -12.55 -4.57 -9.70
CA ILE A 106 -11.60 -4.54 -10.83
C ILE A 106 -12.36 -4.25 -12.13
N GLY A 107 -13.49 -4.94 -12.36
CA GLY A 107 -14.29 -4.75 -13.56
C GLY A 107 -14.94 -3.36 -13.67
N ALA A 108 -15.24 -2.73 -12.55
CA ALA A 108 -15.82 -1.37 -12.51
C ALA A 108 -14.77 -0.25 -12.55
N ARG A 109 -13.48 -0.58 -12.44
CA ARG A 109 -12.41 0.42 -12.37
C ARG A 109 -12.18 1.08 -13.72
N THR A 110 -12.11 2.41 -13.73
CA THR A 110 -11.75 3.23 -14.88
C THR A 110 -10.80 4.35 -14.47
N GLY A 111 -9.81 4.67 -15.34
CA GLY A 111 -8.89 5.80 -15.10
C GLY A 111 -7.98 5.64 -13.87
N ASP A 112 -7.66 4.43 -13.46
CA ASP A 112 -6.73 4.15 -12.35
C ASP A 112 -5.34 3.76 -12.87
N ALA A 113 -4.31 4.02 -12.07
CA ALA A 113 -2.92 3.67 -12.39
C ALA A 113 -2.65 2.15 -12.31
N SER A 114 -3.53 1.38 -11.67
CA SER A 114 -3.36 -0.07 -11.54
C SER A 114 -3.76 -0.79 -12.82
N ASP A 115 -2.87 -1.62 -13.34
CA ASP A 115 -3.11 -2.50 -14.48
C ASP A 115 -3.71 -3.86 -14.07
N ALA A 116 -3.99 -4.07 -12.79
CA ALA A 116 -4.54 -5.32 -12.29
C ALA A 116 -5.90 -5.61 -12.94
N ASP A 117 -5.98 -6.75 -13.62
CA ASP A 117 -7.19 -7.32 -14.20
C ASP A 117 -7.58 -8.62 -13.45
N LEU A 118 -8.63 -9.29 -13.92
CA LEU A 118 -9.11 -10.54 -13.32
C LEU A 118 -8.07 -11.68 -13.37
N ALA A 119 -7.20 -11.69 -14.38
CA ALA A 119 -6.14 -12.69 -14.48
C ALA A 119 -5.07 -12.44 -13.40
N VAL A 120 -4.69 -11.18 -13.20
CA VAL A 120 -3.77 -10.76 -12.12
C VAL A 120 -4.38 -11.07 -10.75
N LEU A 121 -5.66 -10.75 -10.53
CA LEU A 121 -6.34 -11.11 -9.28
C LEU A 121 -6.26 -12.61 -8.99
N LYS A 122 -6.58 -13.44 -9.98
CA LYS A 122 -6.53 -14.91 -9.82
C LYS A 122 -5.13 -15.40 -9.47
N LEU A 123 -4.10 -14.86 -10.10
CA LEU A 123 -2.71 -15.17 -9.77
C LEU A 123 -2.36 -14.75 -8.34
N GLN A 124 -2.74 -13.54 -7.92
CA GLN A 124 -2.45 -13.03 -6.58
C GLN A 124 -3.15 -13.83 -5.48
N LEU A 125 -4.40 -14.26 -5.70
CA LEU A 125 -5.14 -15.11 -4.77
C LEU A 125 -4.53 -16.52 -4.60
N GLY A 126 -3.75 -16.97 -5.57
CA GLY A 126 -3.03 -18.26 -5.51
C GLY A 126 -1.62 -18.15 -4.92
N LEU A 127 -1.13 -16.95 -4.59
CA LEU A 127 0.21 -16.80 -4.06
C LEU A 127 0.27 -17.09 -2.56
N GLU A 128 1.32 -17.77 -2.15
CA GLU A 128 1.70 -17.95 -0.74
C GLU A 128 2.23 -16.64 -0.17
N THR A 129 1.39 -15.94 0.60
CA THR A 129 1.77 -14.64 1.19
C THR A 129 2.55 -14.77 2.50
N GLY A 130 2.67 -15.99 3.03
CA GLY A 130 3.24 -16.24 4.36
C GLY A 130 2.36 -15.69 5.49
N ALA A 131 2.89 -15.64 6.69
CA ALA A 131 2.18 -15.11 7.84
C ALA A 131 1.90 -13.61 7.68
N ILE A 132 0.64 -13.22 7.80
CA ILE A 132 0.22 -11.81 7.82
C ILE A 132 0.15 -11.33 9.27
N THR A 133 1.18 -10.57 9.66
CA THR A 133 1.29 -9.94 10.98
C THR A 133 0.65 -8.56 11.05
N TRP A 134 0.28 -8.00 9.89
CA TRP A 134 -0.39 -6.72 9.78
C TRP A 134 -1.84 -6.80 10.24
N GLN A 135 -2.42 -5.68 10.62
CA GLN A 135 -3.82 -5.62 11.04
C GLN A 135 -4.74 -5.86 9.85
N ARG A 136 -5.63 -6.86 9.99
CA ARG A 136 -6.58 -7.21 8.93
C ARG A 136 -7.76 -6.24 8.93
N VAL A 137 -8.11 -5.76 7.75
CA VAL A 137 -9.25 -4.86 7.52
C VAL A 137 -10.20 -5.53 6.55
N ASP A 138 -11.43 -5.77 6.99
CA ASP A 138 -12.49 -6.19 6.09
C ASP A 138 -12.83 -5.04 5.14
N ALA A 139 -12.38 -5.17 3.90
CA ALA A 139 -12.60 -4.21 2.84
C ALA A 139 -13.84 -4.52 1.98
N SER A 140 -14.76 -5.37 2.43
CA SER A 140 -15.98 -5.75 1.69
C SER A 140 -16.98 -4.59 1.53
N PHE A 141 -16.92 -3.60 2.41
CA PHE A 141 -17.84 -2.48 2.47
C PHE A 141 -17.49 -1.36 1.47
N ASP A 142 -18.25 -0.29 1.50
CA ASP A 142 -17.97 0.92 0.72
C ASP A 142 -16.68 1.64 1.20
N VAL A 143 -16.22 2.59 0.41
CA VAL A 143 -14.95 3.30 0.65
C VAL A 143 -14.97 4.07 1.99
N ALA A 144 -16.12 4.66 2.36
CA ALA A 144 -16.24 5.46 3.58
C ALA A 144 -16.08 4.57 4.82
N ARG A 145 -16.82 3.47 4.88
CA ARG A 145 -16.77 2.51 5.98
C ARG A 145 -15.40 1.84 6.10
N ASN A 146 -14.80 1.46 4.97
CA ASN A 146 -13.44 0.89 4.97
C ASN A 146 -12.41 1.91 5.50
N ALA A 147 -12.56 3.19 5.13
CA ALA A 147 -11.69 4.26 5.61
C ALA A 147 -11.85 4.48 7.12
N ASP A 148 -13.08 4.44 7.64
CA ASP A 148 -13.34 4.57 9.09
C ASP A 148 -12.76 3.40 9.88
N SER A 149 -12.91 2.17 9.39
CA SER A 149 -12.30 0.98 10.00
C SER A 149 -10.76 1.09 10.05
N ALA A 150 -10.13 1.51 8.94
CA ALA A 150 -8.70 1.72 8.88
C ALA A 150 -8.24 2.84 9.84
N ARG A 151 -8.99 3.94 9.94
CA ARG A 151 -8.71 5.05 10.86
C ARG A 151 -8.74 4.61 12.31
N ALA A 152 -9.77 3.86 12.71
CA ALA A 152 -9.90 3.36 14.08
C ALA A 152 -8.69 2.48 14.48
N LEU A 153 -8.21 1.61 13.58
CA LEU A 153 -7.02 0.78 13.81
C LEU A 153 -5.74 1.62 13.95
N ILE A 154 -5.58 2.64 13.11
CA ILE A 154 -4.44 3.56 13.16
C ILE A 154 -4.42 4.32 14.50
N ASP A 155 -5.56 4.84 14.92
CA ASP A 155 -5.68 5.63 16.16
C ASP A 155 -5.40 4.76 17.40
N THR A 156 -5.90 3.54 17.43
CA THR A 156 -5.61 2.57 18.49
C THR A 156 -4.12 2.28 18.62
N THR A 157 -3.43 2.09 17.48
CA THR A 157 -2.00 1.80 17.47
C THR A 157 -1.16 3.02 17.90
N ARG A 158 -1.60 4.23 17.56
CA ARG A 158 -0.93 5.49 17.95
C ARG A 158 -1.14 5.83 19.43
N GLY A 159 -2.26 5.43 20.01
CA GLY A 159 -2.58 5.65 21.44
C GLY A 159 -1.95 4.64 22.39
N SER A 160 -1.43 3.52 21.92
CA SER A 160 -0.74 2.55 22.76
C SER A 160 0.63 3.10 23.17
N PRO A 161 0.94 3.22 24.50
CA PRO A 161 2.27 3.62 24.94
C PRO A 161 3.30 2.61 24.41
N ARG A 162 4.42 3.13 23.87
CA ARG A 162 5.54 2.28 23.45
C ARG A 162 5.93 1.39 24.63
N ALA A 163 5.86 0.07 24.46
CA ALA A 163 6.53 -0.84 25.38
C ALA A 163 8.01 -0.46 25.35
N SER A 164 8.48 0.07 26.48
CA SER A 164 9.90 0.39 26.69
C SER A 164 10.67 -0.91 26.62
N ALA A 165 11.53 -1.07 25.63
CA ALA A 165 12.57 -2.10 25.58
C ALA A 165 13.87 -1.52 26.08
#